data_6621581eb7c235362d8670d3ff73af06
#
_entry.id   6621581eb7c235362d8670d3ff73af06
#
_cell.length_a   1.000
_cell.length_b   1.000
_cell.length_c   1.000
_cell.angle_alpha   90.00
_cell.angle_beta   90.00
_cell.angle_gamma   90.00
#
_symmetry.space_group_name_H-M   'P 1'
#
loop_
_entity.id
_entity.type
_entity.pdbx_description
1 polymer ?
#
loop_
_entity_poly.entity_id
_entity_poly.type
_entity_poly.pdbx_seq_one_letter_code
_entity_poly.pdbx_strand_id
1 'polypeptide(L)'
;DRTNITSTNKAVTLNKGTPYSWKITSKRNGTSKTSESSTWKFYLSGDGISNYPPYPSTLISPSSGNVFPSSTTSVELSWEGSHPENSPHTYELYIDTTDGLQEPISSNKNLSAKSKSVQVSSGKSYYWRVKATDSNNNSSYSIVFSFRVD
;
A
#
# COMPACT_ATOMS: atom_id res chain seq x y z
N ASP A 1 32.58 10.21 -17.08
CA ASP A 1 33.47 11.28 -16.61
C ASP A 1 34.91 11.05 -17.17
N ARG A 2 35.46 12.05 -17.80
CA ARG A 2 36.83 12.02 -18.34
C ARG A 2 37.63 13.18 -17.74
N THR A 3 38.24 12.96 -16.62
CA THR A 3 39.04 13.97 -15.94
C THR A 3 40.50 13.51 -15.83
N ASN A 4 41.44 14.45 -15.94
CA ASN A 4 42.86 14.16 -15.68
C ASN A 4 43.01 13.92 -14.17
N ILE A 5 43.26 12.66 -13.81
CA ILE A 5 43.44 12.22 -12.44
C ILE A 5 44.95 11.99 -12.19
N THR A 6 45.50 12.67 -11.21
CA THR A 6 46.89 12.51 -10.79
C THR A 6 47.03 11.66 -9.52
N SER A 7 45.90 11.35 -8.87
CA SER A 7 45.83 10.49 -7.68
C SER A 7 45.48 9.05 -8.06
N THR A 8 45.73 8.12 -7.15
CA THR A 8 45.36 6.70 -7.30
C THR A 8 43.89 6.39 -6.98
N ASN A 9 43.12 7.40 -6.59
CA ASN A 9 41.69 7.28 -6.28
C ASN A 9 40.91 8.46 -6.83
N LYS A 10 39.64 8.23 -7.10
CA LYS A 10 38.66 9.23 -7.54
C LYS A 10 37.26 8.87 -7.03
N ALA A 11 36.68 9.77 -6.26
CA ALA A 11 35.25 9.65 -5.89
C ALA A 11 34.36 10.12 -7.05
N VAL A 12 33.34 9.38 -7.31
CA VAL A 12 32.27 9.70 -8.31
C VAL A 12 30.92 9.56 -7.68
N THR A 13 30.01 10.48 -8.02
CA THR A 13 28.60 10.38 -7.62
C THR A 13 27.87 9.52 -8.64
N LEU A 14 27.11 8.54 -8.16
CA LEU A 14 26.40 7.57 -8.98
C LEU A 14 24.94 7.50 -8.56
N ASN A 15 24.06 7.22 -9.52
CA ASN A 15 22.63 7.01 -9.28
C ASN A 15 22.36 5.55 -8.92
N LYS A 16 21.54 5.30 -7.91
CA LYS A 16 21.04 3.97 -7.58
C LYS A 16 20.18 3.39 -8.72
N GLY A 17 20.06 2.09 -8.78
CA GLY A 17 19.27 1.40 -9.82
C GLY A 17 19.89 1.44 -11.22
N THR A 18 21.19 1.71 -11.33
CA THR A 18 21.87 1.94 -12.61
C THR A 18 23.05 1.00 -12.78
N PRO A 19 23.24 0.37 -13.94
CA PRO A 19 24.46 -0.36 -14.28
C PRO A 19 25.58 0.61 -14.69
N TYR A 20 26.77 0.32 -14.25
CA TYR A 20 27.98 1.12 -14.55
C TYR A 20 29.08 0.23 -15.10
N SER A 21 29.90 0.84 -15.95
CA SER A 21 31.19 0.28 -16.34
C SER A 21 32.28 1.34 -16.23
N TRP A 22 33.47 0.92 -15.91
CA TRP A 22 34.59 1.81 -15.81
C TRP A 22 35.89 1.14 -16.29
N LYS A 23 36.80 1.95 -16.78
CA LYS A 23 38.20 1.60 -17.10
C LYS A 23 39.11 2.81 -16.85
N ILE A 24 40.39 2.55 -16.72
CA ILE A 24 41.41 3.58 -16.58
C ILE A 24 42.21 3.64 -17.86
N THR A 25 42.36 4.84 -18.41
CA THR A 25 43.27 5.11 -19.51
C THR A 25 44.47 5.92 -18.97
N SER A 26 45.64 5.31 -18.94
CA SER A 26 46.87 5.98 -18.56
C SER A 26 47.50 6.66 -19.79
N LYS A 27 47.98 7.88 -19.61
CA LYS A 27 48.66 8.64 -20.65
C LYS A 27 50.02 9.12 -20.14
N ARG A 28 51.05 8.88 -20.94
CA ARG A 28 52.41 9.43 -20.63
C ARG A 28 52.47 10.90 -21.06
N ASN A 29 52.88 11.75 -20.13
CA ASN A 29 53.07 13.18 -20.42
C ASN A 29 54.02 13.40 -21.62
N GLY A 30 53.64 14.39 -22.48
CA GLY A 30 54.42 14.73 -23.66
C GLY A 30 54.34 13.74 -24.83
N THR A 31 53.45 12.76 -24.77
CA THR A 31 53.26 11.78 -25.84
C THR A 31 51.77 11.51 -26.10
N SER A 32 51.43 10.96 -27.29
CA SER A 32 50.11 10.45 -27.62
C SER A 32 49.90 8.99 -27.17
N LYS A 33 50.88 8.34 -26.56
CA LYS A 33 50.79 6.93 -26.16
C LYS A 33 49.88 6.79 -24.94
N THR A 34 48.94 5.85 -25.01
CA THR A 34 48.02 5.48 -23.95
C THR A 34 48.06 3.99 -23.68
N SER A 35 47.70 3.60 -22.48
CA SER A 35 47.45 2.21 -22.07
C SER A 35 46.11 2.15 -21.32
N GLU A 36 45.32 1.13 -21.56
CA GLU A 36 44.02 0.96 -20.93
C GLU A 36 43.99 -0.25 -20.02
N SER A 37 43.29 -0.12 -18.90
CA SER A 37 42.93 -1.26 -18.04
C SER A 37 41.82 -2.11 -18.67
N SER A 38 41.59 -3.28 -18.13
CA SER A 38 40.34 -4.02 -18.34
C SER A 38 39.16 -3.16 -17.96
N THR A 39 38.02 -3.42 -18.59
CA THR A 39 36.75 -2.78 -18.24
C THR A 39 36.08 -3.58 -17.11
N TRP A 40 35.76 -2.92 -16.04
CA TRP A 40 35.01 -3.46 -14.91
C TRP A 40 33.56 -3.00 -14.97
N LYS A 41 32.66 -3.88 -14.54
CA LYS A 41 31.22 -3.60 -14.53
C LYS A 41 30.66 -3.90 -13.13
N PHE A 42 29.70 -3.08 -12.69
CA PHE A 42 28.94 -3.33 -11.48
C PHE A 42 27.53 -2.71 -11.63
N TYR A 43 26.62 -3.20 -10.82
CA TYR A 43 25.27 -2.63 -10.69
C TYR A 43 25.15 -1.99 -9.31
N LEU A 44 24.82 -0.69 -9.27
CA LEU A 44 24.48 -0.02 -8.02
C LEU A 44 23.01 -0.26 -7.76
N SER A 45 22.67 -1.18 -6.86
CA SER A 45 21.29 -1.53 -6.56
C SER A 45 20.51 -0.30 -6.07
N GLY A 46 19.27 -0.19 -6.54
CA GLY A 46 18.29 0.77 -6.01
C GLY A 46 17.73 0.31 -4.67
N ASP A 47 16.95 1.17 -4.05
CA ASP A 47 16.12 0.77 -2.94
C ASP A 47 15.08 -0.25 -3.47
N GLY A 48 14.82 -1.32 -2.71
CA GLY A 48 13.79 -2.29 -3.08
C GLY A 48 12.44 -1.58 -3.15
N ILE A 49 11.67 -1.85 -4.20
CA ILE A 49 10.27 -1.42 -4.26
C ILE A 49 9.47 -2.52 -3.59
N SER A 50 8.88 -2.22 -2.44
CA SER A 50 7.85 -3.03 -1.82
C SER A 50 6.48 -2.50 -2.27
N ASN A 51 5.53 -3.39 -2.43
CA ASN A 51 4.16 -3.05 -2.87
C ASN A 51 3.21 -4.07 -2.23
N TYR A 52 3.07 -3.95 -0.91
CA TYR A 52 2.20 -4.83 -0.13
C TYR A 52 0.77 -4.27 -0.09
N PRO A 53 -0.25 -5.13 -0.07
CA PRO A 53 -1.62 -4.71 0.19
C PRO A 53 -1.80 -4.26 1.65
N PRO A 54 -2.84 -3.46 1.94
CA PRO A 54 -3.25 -3.18 3.31
C PRO A 54 -3.54 -4.49 4.07
N TYR A 55 -3.35 -4.50 5.38
CA TYR A 55 -3.84 -5.61 6.19
C TYR A 55 -5.37 -5.66 6.15
N PRO A 56 -6.00 -6.86 6.22
CA PRO A 56 -7.43 -6.97 6.43
C PRO A 56 -7.89 -6.14 7.64
N SER A 57 -8.90 -5.28 7.43
CA SER A 57 -9.41 -4.42 8.51
C SER A 57 -9.99 -5.26 9.65
N THR A 58 -9.75 -4.81 10.89
CA THR A 58 -10.40 -5.39 12.07
C THR A 58 -11.72 -4.68 12.31
N LEU A 59 -12.83 -5.41 12.32
CA LEU A 59 -14.15 -4.85 12.64
C LEU A 59 -14.27 -4.69 14.15
N ILE A 60 -14.73 -3.50 14.60
CA ILE A 60 -14.79 -3.13 16.02
C ILE A 60 -16.22 -3.16 16.54
N SER A 61 -17.14 -2.45 15.92
CA SER A 61 -18.53 -2.32 16.36
C SER A 61 -19.48 -2.28 15.17
N PRO A 62 -20.66 -2.92 15.29
CA PRO A 62 -21.08 -3.81 16.38
C PRO A 62 -20.34 -5.14 16.34
N SER A 63 -20.19 -5.79 17.50
CA SER A 63 -19.67 -7.17 17.58
C SER A 63 -20.59 -8.11 16.77
N SER A 64 -20.00 -9.14 16.17
CA SER A 64 -20.77 -10.12 15.40
C SER A 64 -21.81 -10.82 16.27
N GLY A 65 -23.04 -10.90 15.74
CA GLY A 65 -24.18 -11.47 16.46
C GLY A 65 -24.91 -10.51 17.39
N ASN A 66 -24.53 -9.22 17.42
CA ASN A 66 -25.21 -8.22 18.25
C ASN A 66 -26.67 -8.05 17.84
N VAL A 67 -27.55 -7.80 18.82
CA VAL A 67 -28.99 -7.58 18.59
C VAL A 67 -29.37 -6.20 19.12
N PHE A 68 -30.00 -5.40 18.29
CA PHE A 68 -30.50 -4.06 18.60
C PHE A 68 -32.03 -4.09 18.78
N PRO A 69 -32.59 -3.21 19.63
CA PRO A 69 -34.04 -3.05 19.77
C PRO A 69 -34.73 -2.69 18.45
N SER A 70 -35.99 -3.07 18.30
CA SER A 70 -36.84 -2.74 17.12
C SER A 70 -37.00 -1.26 16.84
N SER A 71 -36.76 -0.39 17.84
CA SER A 71 -36.79 1.07 17.67
C SER A 71 -35.52 1.64 17.03
N THR A 72 -34.50 0.83 16.79
CA THR A 72 -33.23 1.28 16.21
C THR A 72 -33.39 1.58 14.73
N THR A 73 -33.09 2.80 14.32
CA THR A 73 -33.19 3.26 12.93
C THR A 73 -31.82 3.45 12.26
N SER A 74 -30.75 3.54 13.05
CA SER A 74 -29.38 3.64 12.53
C SER A 74 -28.40 2.93 13.45
N VAL A 75 -27.33 2.39 12.86
CA VAL A 75 -26.23 1.72 13.59
C VAL A 75 -24.92 2.30 13.09
N GLU A 76 -24.02 2.65 14.02
CA GLU A 76 -22.66 3.05 13.67
C GLU A 76 -21.78 1.80 13.57
N LEU A 77 -21.20 1.62 12.38
CA LEU A 77 -20.21 0.59 12.10
C LEU A 77 -18.83 1.20 12.24
N SER A 78 -17.90 0.51 12.90
CA SER A 78 -16.53 0.99 13.06
C SER A 78 -15.52 -0.13 12.87
N TRP A 79 -14.36 0.25 12.36
CA TRP A 79 -13.26 -0.67 12.03
C TRP A 79 -11.91 0.01 12.21
N GLU A 80 -10.87 -0.79 12.25
CA GLU A 80 -9.49 -0.35 12.25
C GLU A 80 -8.76 -0.97 11.06
N GLY A 81 -7.97 -0.15 10.35
CA GLY A 81 -7.15 -0.60 9.24
C GLY A 81 -5.71 -0.13 9.41
N SER A 82 -4.79 -0.90 8.88
CA SER A 82 -3.36 -0.60 8.88
C SER A 82 -2.70 -1.09 7.59
N HIS A 83 -1.49 -0.60 7.33
CA HIS A 83 -0.72 -0.92 6.14
C HIS A 83 0.72 -1.26 6.52
N PRO A 84 1.35 -2.31 5.94
CA PRO A 84 2.74 -2.67 6.26
C PRO A 84 3.74 -1.53 6.04
N GLU A 85 3.48 -0.70 5.04
CA GLU A 85 4.34 0.42 4.62
C GLU A 85 3.83 1.78 5.11
N ASN A 86 2.83 1.81 6.01
CA ASN A 86 2.14 3.01 6.47
C ASN A 86 1.55 3.86 5.33
N SER A 87 1.27 3.26 4.18
CA SER A 87 0.69 3.96 3.03
C SER A 87 -0.74 4.39 3.30
N PRO A 88 -1.17 5.57 2.80
CA PRO A 88 -2.57 5.97 2.83
C PRO A 88 -3.46 4.94 2.12
N HIS A 89 -4.62 4.68 2.69
CA HIS A 89 -5.60 3.77 2.11
C HIS A 89 -7.02 4.25 2.39
N THR A 90 -7.95 3.84 1.54
CA THR A 90 -9.37 4.14 1.63
C THR A 90 -10.16 2.87 1.89
N TYR A 91 -11.42 3.03 2.28
CA TYR A 91 -12.29 1.91 2.60
C TYR A 91 -13.53 1.90 1.73
N GLU A 92 -14.05 0.70 1.48
CA GLU A 92 -15.39 0.45 0.94
C GLU A 92 -16.14 -0.40 1.96
N LEU A 93 -17.32 0.08 2.38
CA LEU A 93 -18.18 -0.61 3.32
C LEU A 93 -19.24 -1.42 2.55
N TYR A 94 -19.13 -2.72 2.63
CA TYR A 94 -20.13 -3.69 2.15
C TYR A 94 -21.11 -3.93 3.28
N ILE A 95 -22.39 -3.72 3.06
CA ILE A 95 -23.47 -4.02 4.00
C ILE A 95 -24.75 -4.34 3.25
N ASP A 96 -25.37 -5.45 3.58
CA ASP A 96 -26.63 -5.92 3.01
C ASP A 96 -27.36 -6.86 3.98
N THR A 97 -28.50 -7.38 3.56
CA THR A 97 -29.31 -8.33 4.34
C THR A 97 -29.20 -9.77 3.86
N THR A 98 -28.24 -10.07 2.99
CA THR A 98 -28.03 -11.37 2.36
C THR A 98 -26.81 -12.09 2.90
N ASP A 99 -25.62 -11.52 2.69
CA ASP A 99 -24.34 -12.18 2.99
C ASP A 99 -23.18 -11.22 3.28
N GLY A 100 -23.33 -9.90 3.13
CA GLY A 100 -22.28 -8.89 3.28
C GLY A 100 -21.32 -8.81 2.09
N LEU A 101 -21.68 -9.39 0.95
CA LEU A 101 -20.84 -9.46 -0.24
C LEU A 101 -21.39 -8.66 -1.41
N GLN A 102 -22.60 -8.12 -1.28
CA GLN A 102 -23.23 -7.36 -2.34
C GLN A 102 -22.51 -6.03 -2.57
N GLU A 103 -22.41 -5.62 -3.83
CA GLU A 103 -21.70 -4.40 -4.23
C GLU A 103 -22.16 -3.17 -3.43
N PRO A 104 -21.25 -2.42 -2.80
CA PRO A 104 -21.62 -1.28 -1.98
C PRO A 104 -22.16 -0.13 -2.81
N ILE A 105 -23.14 0.58 -2.24
CA ILE A 105 -23.65 1.83 -2.82
C ILE A 105 -22.56 2.90 -2.86
N SER A 106 -22.70 3.90 -3.72
CA SER A 106 -21.66 4.92 -3.94
C SER A 106 -21.26 5.69 -2.68
N SER A 107 -22.21 5.95 -1.76
CA SER A 107 -21.94 6.63 -0.48
C SER A 107 -21.10 5.79 0.51
N ASN A 108 -20.92 4.51 0.25
CA ASN A 108 -20.12 3.59 1.05
C ASN A 108 -18.75 3.28 0.42
N LYS A 109 -18.38 3.99 -0.64
CA LYS A 109 -17.09 3.85 -1.33
C LYS A 109 -16.16 5.03 -1.02
N ASN A 110 -14.85 4.83 -1.18
CA ASN A 110 -13.81 5.83 -1.00
C ASN A 110 -13.85 6.54 0.37
N LEU A 111 -14.17 5.81 1.43
CA LEU A 111 -14.21 6.34 2.79
C LEU A 111 -12.79 6.53 3.32
N SER A 112 -12.50 7.69 3.89
CA SER A 112 -11.26 7.94 4.66
C SER A 112 -11.48 7.74 6.17
N ALA A 113 -12.73 7.83 6.62
CA ALA A 113 -13.12 7.58 8.00
C ALA A 113 -13.09 6.08 8.32
N LYS A 114 -12.92 5.75 9.58
CA LYS A 114 -12.93 4.38 10.12
C LYS A 114 -14.25 4.05 10.82
N SER A 115 -15.29 4.83 10.57
CA SER A 115 -16.66 4.55 10.99
C SER A 115 -17.66 5.12 10.00
N LYS A 116 -18.86 4.54 10.01
CA LYS A 116 -19.99 4.95 9.18
C LYS A 116 -21.31 4.59 9.84
N SER A 117 -22.20 5.57 9.97
CA SER A 117 -23.58 5.31 10.37
C SER A 117 -24.39 4.83 9.16
N VAL A 118 -25.13 3.75 9.33
CA VAL A 118 -25.99 3.15 8.32
C VAL A 118 -27.44 3.08 8.79
N GLN A 119 -28.38 3.33 7.89
CA GLN A 119 -29.82 3.20 8.20
C GLN A 119 -30.20 1.73 8.24
N VAL A 120 -31.02 1.36 9.20
CA VAL A 120 -31.48 0.00 9.42
C VAL A 120 -32.98 -0.04 9.67
N SER A 121 -33.59 -1.22 9.51
CA SER A 121 -35.00 -1.46 9.74
C SER A 121 -35.19 -2.63 10.69
N SER A 122 -36.26 -2.59 11.49
CA SER A 122 -36.66 -3.69 12.38
C SER A 122 -36.96 -4.98 11.61
N GLY A 123 -36.79 -6.11 12.27
CA GLY A 123 -37.01 -7.45 11.71
C GLY A 123 -35.95 -7.90 10.72
N LYS A 124 -34.79 -7.22 10.62
CA LYS A 124 -33.77 -7.53 9.64
C LYS A 124 -32.47 -7.97 10.30
N SER A 125 -31.80 -8.92 9.66
CA SER A 125 -30.39 -9.24 9.91
C SER A 125 -29.55 -8.57 8.84
N TYR A 126 -28.42 -8.01 9.26
CA TYR A 126 -27.45 -7.31 8.41
C TYR A 126 -26.11 -8.02 8.48
N TYR A 127 -25.45 -8.11 7.33
CA TYR A 127 -24.10 -8.65 7.18
C TYR A 127 -23.20 -7.56 6.62
N TRP A 128 -22.01 -7.42 7.16
CA TRP A 128 -21.12 -6.36 6.71
C TRP A 128 -19.63 -6.74 6.79
N ARG A 129 -18.87 -6.14 5.90
CA ARG A 129 -17.41 -6.22 5.86
C ARG A 129 -16.82 -4.94 5.30
N VAL A 130 -15.52 -4.78 5.41
CA VAL A 130 -14.77 -3.65 4.88
C VAL A 130 -13.69 -4.14 3.93
N LYS A 131 -13.57 -3.48 2.78
CA LYS A 131 -12.44 -3.58 1.86
C LYS A 131 -11.56 -2.36 2.07
N ALA A 132 -10.26 -2.56 2.34
CA ALA A 132 -9.25 -1.52 2.36
C ALA A 132 -8.49 -1.53 1.03
N THR A 133 -8.23 -0.35 0.43
CA THR A 133 -7.50 -0.20 -0.84
C THR A 133 -6.45 0.88 -0.71
N ASP A 134 -5.20 0.60 -1.08
CA ASP A 134 -4.10 1.55 -1.08
C ASP A 134 -4.02 2.39 -2.36
N SER A 135 -3.04 3.29 -2.43
CA SER A 135 -2.81 4.16 -3.61
C SER A 135 -2.33 3.41 -4.85
N ASN A 136 -1.88 2.15 -4.70
CA ASN A 136 -1.43 1.28 -5.79
C ASN A 136 -2.53 0.32 -6.27
N ASN A 137 -3.77 0.48 -5.75
CA ASN A 137 -4.94 -0.38 -5.99
C ASN A 137 -4.80 -1.81 -5.43
N ASN A 138 -3.85 -2.07 -4.53
CA ASN A 138 -3.88 -3.32 -3.80
C ASN A 138 -4.98 -3.26 -2.74
N SER A 139 -5.65 -4.36 -2.51
CA SER A 139 -6.77 -4.38 -1.58
C SER A 139 -6.82 -5.65 -0.74
N SER A 140 -7.45 -5.52 0.41
CA SER A 140 -7.77 -6.63 1.31
C SER A 140 -9.18 -6.49 1.87
N TYR A 141 -9.78 -7.60 2.25
CA TYR A 141 -11.11 -7.66 2.84
C TYR A 141 -11.04 -8.12 4.29
N SER A 142 -11.85 -7.52 5.14
CA SER A 142 -12.12 -8.07 6.48
C SER A 142 -12.94 -9.35 6.38
N ILE A 143 -13.07 -10.05 7.51
CA ILE A 143 -14.12 -11.06 7.69
C ILE A 143 -15.51 -10.39 7.64
N VAL A 144 -16.56 -11.19 7.51
CA VAL A 144 -17.95 -10.70 7.58
C VAL A 144 -18.44 -10.79 9.02
N PHE A 145 -18.99 -9.69 9.53
CA PHE A 145 -19.75 -9.62 10.78
C PHE A 145 -21.25 -9.52 10.48
N SER A 146 -22.07 -9.90 11.44
CA SER A 146 -23.53 -9.76 11.36
C SER A 146 -24.09 -9.11 12.62
N PHE A 147 -25.24 -8.45 12.49
CA PHE A 147 -26.07 -7.99 13.58
C PHE A 147 -27.53 -8.05 13.17
N ARG A 148 -28.42 -7.97 14.16
CA ARG A 148 -29.86 -8.00 13.93
C ARG A 148 -30.54 -6.81 14.60
N VAL A 149 -31.63 -6.34 14.00
CA VAL A 149 -32.57 -5.39 14.60
C VAL A 149 -33.89 -6.11 14.76
N ASP A 150 -34.37 -6.27 16.00
CA ASP A 150 -35.61 -6.99 16.32
C ASP A 150 -36.88 -6.26 15.85
#